data_7e0de6de177e0ab7b308f6375c07e494
#
_entry.id   7e0de6de177e0ab7b308f6375c07e494
#
_cell.length_a   1.000
_cell.length_b   1.000
_cell.length_c   1.000
_cell.angle_alpha   90.00
_cell.angle_beta   90.00
_cell.angle_gamma   90.00
#
_symmetry.space_group_name_H-M   'P 1'
#
loop_
_entity.id
_entity.type
_entity.pdbx_description
1 polymer ?
#
loop_
_entity_poly.entity_id
_entity_poly.type
_entity_poly.pdbx_seq_one_letter_code
_entity_poly.pdbx_strand_id
1 'polypeptide(L)'
;LAYDLLSIKYNNRIRIKISIDQLQIVESCEKLYISAGWYENEIFDMFGIFFFNHSNLRRILTDYGFEGYPLRKDFPLSGFIELRYDDSQKRIVTDYIQFSQEYRKFEFLNPWK
;
A
#
# COMPACT_ATOMS: atom_id res chain seq x y z
N LEU A 1 1.97 -8.58 -8.95
CA LEU A 1 1.20 -9.29 -7.97
C LEU A 1 1.66 -10.74 -7.89
N ALA A 2 1.74 -11.30 -6.68
CA ALA A 2 2.13 -12.70 -6.47
C ALA A 2 1.15 -13.36 -5.50
N TYR A 3 0.76 -14.59 -5.82
CA TYR A 3 -0.06 -15.45 -4.97
C TYR A 3 0.75 -16.67 -4.57
N ASP A 4 0.92 -16.87 -3.28
CA ASP A 4 1.59 -18.04 -2.71
C ASP A 4 0.53 -19.01 -2.16
N LEU A 5 0.40 -20.16 -2.79
CA LEU A 5 -0.58 -21.18 -2.45
C LEU A 5 0.11 -22.40 -1.83
N LEU A 6 -0.49 -22.93 -0.76
CA LEU A 6 -0.04 -24.14 -0.09
C LEU A 6 -1.08 -25.24 -0.22
N SER A 7 -0.69 -26.40 -0.74
CA SER A 7 -1.49 -27.62 -0.70
C SER A 7 -1.05 -28.48 0.48
N ILE A 8 -1.90 -28.59 1.49
CA ILE A 8 -1.63 -29.43 2.66
C ILE A 8 -1.66 -30.92 2.27
N LYS A 9 -2.60 -31.29 1.39
CA LYS A 9 -2.77 -32.69 0.94
C LYS A 9 -1.56 -33.24 0.20
N TYR A 10 -0.92 -32.40 -0.64
CA TYR A 10 0.21 -32.83 -1.49
C TYR A 10 1.55 -32.30 -0.98
N ASN A 11 1.58 -31.60 0.16
CA ASN A 11 2.78 -30.99 0.73
C ASN A 11 3.59 -30.20 -0.32
N ASN A 12 2.90 -29.39 -1.10
CA ASN A 12 3.47 -28.64 -2.20
C ASN A 12 3.07 -27.16 -2.15
N ARG A 13 3.93 -26.29 -2.69
CA ARG A 13 3.70 -24.84 -2.77
C ARG A 13 3.80 -24.38 -4.22
N ILE A 14 2.90 -23.48 -4.59
CA ILE A 14 2.88 -22.87 -5.91
C ILE A 14 2.87 -21.36 -5.74
N ARG A 15 3.73 -20.67 -6.48
CA ARG A 15 3.72 -19.21 -6.61
C ARG A 15 3.25 -18.82 -7.99
N ILE A 16 2.13 -18.12 -8.07
CA ILE A 16 1.58 -17.56 -9.30
C ILE A 16 1.94 -16.07 -9.32
N LYS A 17 2.60 -15.61 -10.38
CA LYS A 17 2.98 -14.21 -10.58
C LYS A 17 2.20 -13.62 -11.74
N ILE A 18 1.64 -12.42 -11.52
CA ILE A 18 0.93 -11.66 -12.54
C ILE A 18 1.63 -10.30 -12.66
N SER A 19 1.98 -9.92 -13.88
CA SER A 19 2.42 -8.55 -14.19
C SER A 19 1.19 -7.71 -14.46
N ILE A 20 1.10 -6.55 -13.82
CA ILE A 20 -0.08 -5.70 -13.84
C ILE A 20 0.36 -4.25 -14.06
N ASP A 21 -0.30 -3.58 -15.01
CA ASP A 21 -0.15 -2.14 -15.20
C ASP A 21 -1.05 -1.37 -14.22
N GLN A 22 -0.76 -0.09 -14.01
CA GLN A 22 -1.46 0.75 -13.02
C GLN A 22 -2.97 0.85 -13.21
N LEU A 23 -3.45 0.76 -14.44
CA LEU A 23 -4.86 0.88 -14.79
C LEU A 23 -5.55 -0.47 -14.98
N GLN A 24 -4.82 -1.55 -14.85
CA GLN A 24 -5.38 -2.89 -15.05
C GLN A 24 -6.13 -3.35 -13.79
N ILE A 25 -7.32 -3.89 -14.01
CA ILE A 25 -8.16 -4.46 -12.95
C ILE A 25 -7.88 -5.96 -12.86
N VAL A 26 -7.80 -6.47 -11.64
CA VAL A 26 -7.58 -7.89 -11.34
C VAL A 26 -8.83 -8.48 -10.73
N GLU A 27 -9.15 -9.73 -11.05
CA GLU A 27 -10.25 -10.42 -10.40
C GLU A 27 -9.88 -10.82 -8.97
N SER A 28 -10.81 -10.62 -8.04
CA SER A 28 -10.64 -10.95 -6.62
C SER A 28 -10.65 -12.46 -6.39
N CYS A 29 -9.75 -12.92 -5.51
CA CYS A 29 -9.71 -14.30 -5.03
C CYS A 29 -10.48 -14.50 -3.72
N GLU A 30 -11.18 -13.47 -3.20
CA GLU A 30 -11.89 -13.51 -1.91
C GLU A 30 -12.91 -14.64 -1.83
N LYS A 31 -13.62 -14.92 -2.92
CA LYS A 31 -14.63 -16.00 -2.98
C LYS A 31 -14.04 -17.39 -2.83
N LEU A 32 -12.76 -17.57 -3.18
CA LEU A 32 -12.04 -18.82 -3.03
C LEU A 32 -11.31 -18.90 -1.70
N TYR A 33 -10.73 -17.78 -1.28
CA TYR A 33 -9.93 -17.65 -0.06
C TYR A 33 -10.35 -16.40 0.70
N ILE A 34 -11.13 -16.53 1.76
CA ILE A 34 -11.65 -15.40 2.55
C ILE A 34 -10.52 -14.50 3.06
N SER A 35 -9.38 -15.09 3.43
CA SER A 35 -8.20 -14.31 3.87
C SER A 35 -7.63 -13.40 2.79
N ALA A 36 -7.85 -13.71 1.50
CA ALA A 36 -7.38 -12.87 0.40
C ALA A 36 -8.01 -11.47 0.43
N GLY A 37 -9.24 -11.31 0.92
CA GLY A 37 -9.91 -10.02 1.00
C GLY A 37 -9.12 -8.96 1.77
N TRP A 38 -8.47 -9.33 2.88
CA TRP A 38 -7.62 -8.42 3.65
C TRP A 38 -6.35 -8.01 2.89
N TYR A 39 -5.69 -8.96 2.24
CA TYR A 39 -4.50 -8.69 1.43
C TYR A 39 -4.83 -7.85 0.19
N GLU A 40 -5.97 -8.09 -0.44
CA GLU A 40 -6.44 -7.30 -1.58
C GLU A 40 -6.76 -5.86 -1.17
N ASN A 41 -7.38 -5.64 0.00
CA ASN A 41 -7.55 -4.30 0.57
C ASN A 41 -6.23 -3.61 0.86
N GLU A 42 -5.22 -4.32 1.39
CA GLU A 42 -3.89 -3.78 1.60
C GLU A 42 -3.21 -3.38 0.30
N ILE A 43 -3.27 -4.24 -0.72
CA ILE A 43 -2.69 -3.98 -2.05
C ILE A 43 -3.39 -2.80 -2.71
N PHE A 44 -4.71 -2.71 -2.61
CA PHE A 44 -5.46 -1.54 -3.07
C PHE A 44 -5.02 -0.26 -2.36
N ASP A 45 -4.91 -0.30 -1.03
CA ASP A 45 -4.55 0.87 -0.23
C ASP A 45 -3.14 1.36 -0.52
N MET A 46 -2.17 0.45 -0.62
CA MET A 46 -0.76 0.79 -0.78
C MET A 46 -0.33 1.05 -2.22
N PHE A 47 -0.89 0.32 -3.20
CA PHE A 47 -0.48 0.37 -4.60
C PHE A 47 -1.57 0.91 -5.55
N GLY A 48 -2.83 0.92 -5.13
CA GLY A 48 -3.95 1.39 -5.95
C GLY A 48 -4.37 0.40 -7.04
N ILE A 49 -4.20 -0.89 -6.82
CA ILE A 49 -4.67 -1.94 -7.72
C ILE A 49 -6.13 -2.25 -7.40
N PHE A 50 -7.01 -2.16 -8.39
CA PHE A 50 -8.43 -2.47 -8.23
C PHE A 50 -8.72 -3.94 -8.41
N PHE A 51 -9.54 -4.48 -7.50
CA PHE A 51 -10.00 -5.87 -7.55
C PHE A 51 -11.48 -5.93 -7.92
N PHE A 52 -11.76 -6.56 -9.07
CA PHE A 52 -13.12 -6.81 -9.51
C PHE A 52 -13.78 -7.94 -8.70
N ASN A 53 -15.06 -7.85 -8.43
CA ASN A 53 -15.82 -8.80 -7.60
C ASN A 53 -15.36 -8.93 -6.13
N HIS A 54 -14.58 -7.98 -5.62
CA HIS A 54 -14.29 -7.89 -4.18
C HIS A 54 -15.54 -7.41 -3.43
N SER A 55 -15.83 -7.99 -2.27
CA SER A 55 -17.06 -7.69 -1.51
C SER A 55 -17.06 -6.28 -0.92
N ASN A 56 -15.91 -5.81 -0.44
CA ASN A 56 -15.77 -4.51 0.23
C ASN A 56 -14.36 -3.96 0.05
N LEU A 57 -14.05 -3.48 -1.15
CA LEU A 57 -12.75 -2.87 -1.46
C LEU A 57 -12.65 -1.48 -0.82
N ARG A 58 -11.79 -1.34 0.17
CA ARG A 58 -11.59 -0.10 0.93
C ARG A 58 -10.17 0.02 1.45
N ARG A 59 -9.79 1.25 1.80
CA ARG A 59 -8.53 1.51 2.51
C ARG A 59 -8.60 0.99 3.94
N ILE A 60 -7.52 0.36 4.41
CA ILE A 60 -7.45 -0.24 5.75
C ILE A 60 -6.25 0.24 6.58
N LEU A 61 -5.19 0.71 5.96
CA LEU A 61 -3.93 1.07 6.64
C LEU A 61 -3.68 2.57 6.66
N THR A 62 -4.07 3.29 5.62
CA THR A 62 -3.88 4.74 5.54
C THR A 62 -4.94 5.48 6.35
N ASP A 63 -4.62 6.72 6.75
CA ASP A 63 -5.52 7.58 7.51
C ASP A 63 -6.77 7.97 6.69
N TYR A 64 -7.82 8.42 7.37
CA TYR A 64 -9.05 8.91 6.74
C TYR A 64 -8.76 10.08 5.82
N GLY A 65 -9.30 10.03 4.60
CA GLY A 65 -9.07 11.07 3.60
C GLY A 65 -7.65 11.10 3.03
N PHE A 66 -6.87 10.05 3.22
CA PHE A 66 -5.53 9.94 2.65
C PHE A 66 -5.58 9.93 1.13
N GLU A 67 -4.79 10.79 0.49
CA GLU A 67 -4.69 10.89 -0.96
C GLU A 67 -3.39 10.24 -1.46
N GLY A 68 -3.51 9.43 -2.50
CA GLY A 68 -2.39 8.70 -3.11
C GLY A 68 -2.20 7.29 -2.58
N TYR A 69 -1.12 6.65 -3.04
CA TYR A 69 -0.78 5.26 -2.74
C TYR A 69 0.67 5.17 -2.28
N PRO A 70 0.91 4.95 -0.96
CA PRO A 70 2.22 5.20 -0.34
C PRO A 70 3.37 4.33 -0.83
N LEU A 71 3.10 3.13 -1.33
CA LEU A 71 4.15 2.22 -1.80
C LEU A 71 4.45 2.32 -3.29
N ARG A 72 3.80 3.23 -4.01
CA ARG A 72 4.20 3.55 -5.38
C ARG A 72 5.53 4.30 -5.38
N LYS A 73 6.35 4.05 -6.40
CA LYS A 73 7.69 4.64 -6.52
C LYS A 73 7.69 6.17 -6.62
N ASP A 74 6.65 6.75 -7.19
CA ASP A 74 6.45 8.19 -7.37
C ASP A 74 5.94 8.91 -6.11
N PHE A 75 5.52 8.15 -5.08
CA PHE A 75 5.07 8.73 -3.83
C PHE A 75 6.29 9.05 -2.92
N PRO A 76 6.42 10.29 -2.40
CA PRO A 76 7.53 10.66 -1.53
C PRO A 76 7.47 9.92 -0.20
N LEU A 77 8.63 9.61 0.37
CA LEU A 77 8.75 8.85 1.62
C LEU A 77 7.99 9.47 2.80
N SER A 78 8.05 10.79 2.93
CA SER A 78 7.39 11.52 4.02
C SER A 78 5.96 11.98 3.68
N GLY A 79 5.49 11.71 2.45
CA GLY A 79 4.20 12.20 1.99
C GLY A 79 4.18 13.70 1.66
N PHE A 80 3.00 14.31 1.62
CA PHE A 80 2.81 15.71 1.24
C PHE A 80 2.28 16.57 2.38
N ILE A 81 1.64 15.97 3.36
CA ILE A 81 0.96 16.64 4.47
C ILE A 81 1.42 16.09 5.80
N GLU A 82 1.36 16.92 6.82
CA GLU A 82 1.60 16.56 8.21
C GLU A 82 0.44 17.03 9.08
N LEU A 83 0.28 16.42 10.24
CA LEU A 83 -0.71 16.79 11.23
C LEU A 83 -0.01 17.49 12.40
N ARG A 84 -0.54 18.63 12.82
CA ARG A 84 -0.13 19.29 14.06
C ARG A 84 -1.32 19.76 14.87
N TYR A 85 -1.12 19.90 16.17
CA TYR A 85 -2.10 20.51 17.04
C TYR A 85 -1.95 22.03 17.02
N ASP A 86 -3.02 22.74 16.65
CA ASP A 86 -3.07 24.19 16.73
C ASP A 86 -3.71 24.63 18.06
N ASP A 87 -2.91 25.26 18.92
CA ASP A 87 -3.37 25.70 20.22
C ASP A 87 -4.36 26.88 20.12
N SER A 88 -4.28 27.71 19.10
CA SER A 88 -5.22 28.82 18.87
C SER A 88 -6.62 28.32 18.49
N GLN A 89 -6.68 27.32 17.63
CA GLN A 89 -7.94 26.72 17.17
C GLN A 89 -8.40 25.55 18.06
N LYS A 90 -7.55 25.09 18.99
CA LYS A 90 -7.80 23.93 19.88
C LYS A 90 -8.18 22.66 19.13
N ARG A 91 -7.59 22.44 17.96
CA ARG A 91 -7.82 21.27 17.11
C ARG A 91 -6.57 20.84 16.35
N ILE A 92 -6.60 19.61 15.79
CA ILE A 92 -5.59 19.12 14.87
C ILE A 92 -5.85 19.73 13.50
N VAL A 93 -4.82 20.33 12.91
CA VAL A 93 -4.83 20.90 11.56
C VAL A 93 -3.84 20.15 10.66
N THR A 94 -4.16 20.13 9.37
CA THR A 94 -3.30 19.58 8.31
C THR A 94 -2.53 20.70 7.63
N ASP A 95 -1.22 20.57 7.59
CA ASP A 95 -0.34 21.49 6.88
C ASP A 95 0.49 20.74 5.85
N TYR A 96 1.00 21.47 4.86
CA TYR A 96 1.99 20.91 3.95
C TYR A 96 3.31 20.68 4.69
N ILE A 97 3.99 19.59 4.33
CA ILE A 97 5.26 19.22 4.96
C ILE A 97 6.30 20.31 4.71
N GLN A 98 6.90 20.78 5.79
CA GLN A 98 8.02 21.72 5.80
C GLN A 98 9.16 21.14 6.63
N PHE A 99 10.20 20.64 5.97
CA PHE A 99 11.35 20.11 6.68
C PHE A 99 12.25 21.23 7.20
N SER A 100 12.62 21.13 8.48
CA SER A 100 13.65 22.00 9.07
C SER A 100 15.04 21.69 8.52
N GLN A 101 15.23 20.47 8.03
CA GLN A 101 16.45 20.00 7.39
C GLN A 101 16.09 19.15 6.16
N GLU A 102 16.87 19.30 5.08
CA GLU A 102 16.72 18.43 3.91
C GLU A 102 16.85 16.96 4.28
N TYR A 103 15.97 16.11 3.69
CA TYR A 103 16.04 14.69 3.91
C TYR A 103 17.35 14.12 3.36
N ARG A 104 18.15 13.50 4.24
CA ARG A 104 19.42 12.88 3.90
C ARG A 104 19.19 11.45 3.43
N LYS A 105 19.40 11.22 2.14
CA LYS A 105 19.31 9.88 1.53
C LYS A 105 20.68 9.21 1.59
N PHE A 106 20.72 8.04 2.21
CA PHE A 106 21.93 7.21 2.28
C PHE A 106 21.76 5.98 1.37
N GLU A 107 22.83 5.62 0.66
CA GLU A 107 22.92 4.37 -0.09
C GLU A 107 23.68 3.35 0.73
N PHE A 108 22.99 2.27 1.13
CA PHE A 108 23.58 1.18 1.91
C PHE A 108 23.97 -0.03 1.03
N LEU A 109 24.16 0.21 -0.26
CA LEU A 109 24.59 -0.83 -1.19
C LEU A 109 26.05 -1.20 -0.92
N ASN A 110 26.38 -2.50 -1.16
CA ASN A 110 27.76 -2.96 -1.06
C ASN A 110 28.64 -2.25 -2.10
N PRO A 111 29.67 -1.50 -1.70
CA PRO A 111 30.56 -0.81 -2.64
C PRO A 111 31.42 -1.77 -3.47
N TRP A 112 31.55 -3.02 -3.05
CA TRP A 112 32.34 -4.06 -3.69
C TRP A 112 31.45 -4.92 -4.60
N LYS A 113 31.14 -4.42 -5.78
CA LYS A 113 30.43 -5.18 -6.82
C LYS A 113 31.40 -5.71 -7.84
#